data_a36ac7a8bc981bf02217c3b67e74bddb
#
_entry.id   a36ac7a8bc981bf02217c3b67e74bddb
#
_cell.length_a   1.000
_cell.length_b   1.000
_cell.length_c   1.000
_cell.angle_alpha   90.00
_cell.angle_beta   90.00
_cell.angle_gamma   90.00
#
_symmetry.space_group_name_H-M   'P 1'
#
loop_
_entity.id
_entity.type
_entity.pdbx_description
1 polymer ?
#
loop_
_entity_poly.entity_id
_entity_poly.type
_entity_poly.pdbx_seq_one_letter_code
_entity_poly.pdbx_strand_id
1 'polypeptide(L)'
;MDDLVAVGSRQYFFFLMLLLVSRGADFLSTWIATPNMVLEGNPLAKMLGWKWGSFINLVLCGVFAAWPLAAIVVGTTSVLVAARNFQSVWLMRSLGEEGYRCWYAERVRDGSMALLVFCLIAQAVLVGSIGAALMIFSESAGQVALVPFGIGTGVVTYAVAVLFYSLLSLWRLRRALR
;
A
#
# COMPACT_ATOMS: atom_id res chain seq x y z
N MET A 1 18.80 -2.71 17.12
CA MET A 1 17.65 -2.16 16.40
C MET A 1 16.36 -2.99 16.59
N ASP A 2 16.42 -4.09 17.33
CA ASP A 2 15.31 -5.05 17.44
C ASP A 2 14.76 -5.17 18.86
N ASP A 3 14.78 -4.08 19.63
CA ASP A 3 14.20 -4.09 20.96
C ASP A 3 12.68 -4.18 20.84
N LEU A 4 12.16 -5.38 21.14
CA LEU A 4 10.73 -5.61 21.25
C LEU A 4 10.16 -4.70 22.33
N VAL A 5 9.10 -4.00 21.99
CA VAL A 5 8.35 -3.21 22.94
C VAL A 5 7.47 -4.15 23.76
N ALA A 6 7.53 -4.03 25.09
CA ALA A 6 6.71 -4.85 25.97
C ALA A 6 5.21 -4.66 25.69
N VAL A 7 4.51 -5.76 25.50
CA VAL A 7 3.06 -5.77 25.29
C VAL A 7 2.37 -5.09 26.48
N GLY A 8 1.45 -4.16 26.20
CA GLY A 8 0.75 -3.38 27.23
C GLY A 8 1.50 -2.12 27.70
N SER A 9 2.72 -1.85 27.19
CA SER A 9 3.42 -0.60 27.46
C SER A 9 2.79 0.59 26.71
N ARG A 10 3.10 1.82 27.14
CA ARG A 10 2.67 3.05 26.46
C ARG A 10 3.12 3.09 25.00
N GLN A 11 4.34 2.63 24.72
CA GLN A 11 4.89 2.57 23.37
C GLN A 11 4.15 1.53 22.50
N TYR A 12 3.84 0.37 23.06
CA TYR A 12 3.03 -0.64 22.39
C TYR A 12 1.66 -0.09 21.96
N PHE A 13 0.96 0.58 22.86
CA PHE A 13 -0.34 1.18 22.53
C PHE A 13 -0.22 2.29 21.50
N PHE A 14 0.86 3.07 21.51
CA PHE A 14 1.11 4.07 20.47
C PHE A 14 1.25 3.42 19.08
N PHE A 15 2.08 2.38 18.94
CA PHE A 15 2.24 1.67 17.68
C PHE A 15 1.00 0.90 17.27
N LEU A 16 0.27 0.34 18.20
CA LEU A 16 -1.02 -0.30 17.94
C LEU A 16 -2.02 0.71 17.36
N MET A 17 -2.16 1.88 17.96
CA MET A 17 -3.06 2.93 17.44
C MET A 17 -2.60 3.45 16.07
N LEU A 18 -1.29 3.64 15.86
CA LEU A 18 -0.73 3.99 14.56
C LEU A 18 -1.14 2.97 13.48
N LEU A 19 -0.98 1.69 13.77
CA LEU A 19 -1.35 0.61 12.86
C LEU A 19 -2.86 0.53 12.63
N LEU A 20 -3.67 0.62 13.67
CA LEU A 20 -5.13 0.58 13.55
C LEU A 20 -5.66 1.72 12.68
N VAL A 21 -5.14 2.94 12.87
CA VAL A 21 -5.55 4.11 12.08
C VAL A 21 -5.09 3.97 10.62
N SER A 22 -3.82 3.63 10.40
CA SER A 22 -3.27 3.53 9.03
C SER A 22 -3.88 2.37 8.24
N ARG A 23 -4.02 1.19 8.86
CA ARG A 23 -4.69 0.03 8.22
C ARG A 23 -6.18 0.25 8.06
N GLY A 24 -6.82 0.92 9.04
CA GLY A 24 -8.23 1.32 8.94
C GLY A 24 -8.46 2.26 7.75
N ALA A 25 -7.58 3.25 7.54
CA ALA A 25 -7.65 4.13 6.38
C ALA A 25 -7.48 3.36 5.05
N ASP A 26 -6.55 2.41 4.98
CA ASP A 26 -6.34 1.55 3.81
C ASP A 26 -7.60 0.71 3.51
N PHE A 27 -8.16 0.05 4.53
CA PHE A 27 -9.41 -0.70 4.41
C PHE A 27 -10.59 0.17 3.98
N LEU A 28 -10.75 1.33 4.62
CA LEU A 28 -11.82 2.27 4.31
C LEU A 28 -11.71 2.77 2.85
N SER A 29 -10.52 3.16 2.42
CA SER A 29 -10.29 3.65 1.05
C SER A 29 -10.59 2.56 0.01
N THR A 30 -10.19 1.32 0.29
CA THR A 30 -10.47 0.17 -0.56
C THR A 30 -11.96 -0.16 -0.59
N TRP A 31 -12.63 -0.14 0.58
CA TRP A 31 -14.07 -0.39 0.66
C TRP A 31 -14.90 0.66 -0.09
N ILE A 32 -14.51 1.94 -0.01
CA ILE A 32 -15.19 3.00 -0.76
C ILE A 32 -14.93 2.83 -2.26
N ALA A 33 -13.71 2.47 -2.68
CA ALA A 33 -13.35 2.29 -4.09
C ALA A 33 -14.03 1.06 -4.72
N THR A 34 -14.02 -0.07 -4.01
CA THR A 34 -14.48 -1.37 -4.53
C THR A 34 -15.17 -2.20 -3.46
N PRO A 35 -16.42 -1.86 -3.06
CA PRO A 35 -17.15 -2.58 -2.02
C PRO A 35 -17.37 -4.07 -2.33
N ASN A 36 -17.48 -4.43 -3.61
CA ASN A 36 -17.61 -5.81 -4.06
C ASN A 36 -16.26 -6.47 -4.43
N MET A 37 -15.14 -5.81 -4.15
CA MET A 37 -13.77 -6.28 -4.45
C MET A 37 -13.52 -6.61 -5.94
N VAL A 38 -14.28 -6.04 -6.86
CA VAL A 38 -14.10 -6.27 -8.31
C VAL A 38 -12.77 -5.72 -8.78
N LEU A 39 -12.41 -4.52 -8.29
CA LEU A 39 -11.19 -3.80 -8.67
C LEU A 39 -9.98 -4.14 -7.79
N GLU A 40 -10.15 -4.99 -6.76
CA GLU A 40 -9.05 -5.39 -5.87
C GLU A 40 -7.97 -6.14 -6.66
N GLY A 41 -6.76 -5.61 -6.64
CA GLY A 41 -5.61 -6.16 -7.36
C GLY A 41 -4.91 -7.29 -6.62
N ASN A 42 -5.01 -7.32 -5.29
CA ASN A 42 -4.37 -8.32 -4.45
C ASN A 42 -5.20 -9.62 -4.40
N PRO A 43 -4.70 -10.73 -4.96
CA PRO A 43 -5.45 -11.99 -4.98
C PRO A 43 -5.71 -12.56 -3.59
N LEU A 44 -4.83 -12.32 -2.62
CA LEU A 44 -5.00 -12.78 -1.24
C LEU A 44 -6.14 -12.01 -0.55
N ALA A 45 -6.21 -10.69 -0.74
CA ALA A 45 -7.29 -9.87 -0.22
C ALA A 45 -8.64 -10.29 -0.80
N LYS A 46 -8.67 -10.58 -2.11
CA LYS A 46 -9.87 -11.10 -2.78
C LYS A 46 -10.33 -12.46 -2.22
N MET A 47 -9.39 -13.36 -1.97
CA MET A 47 -9.68 -14.70 -1.43
C MET A 47 -10.19 -14.64 0.01
N LEU A 48 -9.62 -13.78 0.86
CA LEU A 48 -10.00 -13.64 2.26
C LEU A 48 -11.34 -12.91 2.43
N GLY A 49 -11.65 -11.99 1.52
CA GLY A 49 -12.81 -11.14 1.64
C GLY A 49 -12.74 -10.17 2.82
N TRP A 50 -13.81 -9.39 3.04
CA TRP A 50 -13.83 -8.35 4.08
C TRP A 50 -13.72 -8.91 5.49
N LYS A 51 -14.42 -9.99 5.80
CA LYS A 51 -14.50 -10.53 7.17
C LYS A 51 -13.16 -11.08 7.65
N TRP A 52 -12.61 -12.03 6.90
CA TRP A 52 -11.32 -12.64 7.25
C TRP A 52 -10.15 -11.68 7.06
N GLY A 53 -10.21 -10.85 6.02
CA GLY A 53 -9.22 -9.80 5.79
C GLY A 53 -9.12 -8.84 6.97
N SER A 54 -10.24 -8.34 7.49
CA SER A 54 -10.27 -7.46 8.67
C SER A 54 -9.75 -8.15 9.93
N PHE A 55 -10.18 -9.40 10.18
CA PHE A 55 -9.74 -10.15 11.36
C PHE A 55 -8.22 -10.39 11.34
N ILE A 56 -7.68 -10.89 10.23
CA ILE A 56 -6.24 -11.13 10.10
C ILE A 56 -5.45 -9.82 10.25
N ASN A 57 -5.93 -8.73 9.65
CA ASN A 57 -5.27 -7.43 9.80
C ASN A 57 -5.27 -6.92 11.24
N LEU A 58 -6.35 -7.13 11.98
CA LEU A 58 -6.41 -6.76 13.40
C LEU A 58 -5.38 -7.54 14.22
N VAL A 59 -5.28 -8.86 13.99
CA VAL A 59 -4.26 -9.71 14.63
C VAL A 59 -2.86 -9.24 14.27
N LEU A 60 -2.59 -8.95 13.00
CA LEU A 60 -1.29 -8.46 12.53
C LEU A 60 -0.94 -7.09 13.14
N CYS A 61 -1.91 -6.18 13.33
CA CYS A 61 -1.68 -4.93 14.05
C CYS A 61 -1.22 -5.19 15.49
N GLY A 62 -1.86 -6.11 16.20
CA GLY A 62 -1.44 -6.49 17.55
C GLY A 62 -0.03 -7.07 17.61
N VAL A 63 0.31 -7.92 16.65
CA VAL A 63 1.64 -8.54 16.56
C VAL A 63 2.69 -7.49 16.21
N PHE A 64 2.51 -6.73 15.13
CA PHE A 64 3.50 -5.74 14.67
C PHE A 64 3.66 -4.53 15.59
N ALA A 65 2.69 -4.25 16.46
CA ALA A 65 2.82 -3.19 17.46
C ALA A 65 3.99 -3.45 18.45
N ALA A 66 4.42 -4.70 18.60
CA ALA A 66 5.59 -5.05 19.40
C ALA A 66 6.92 -4.75 18.70
N TRP A 67 6.95 -4.52 17.38
CA TRP A 67 8.14 -4.18 16.58
C TRP A 67 8.05 -2.78 16.02
N PRO A 68 8.69 -1.77 16.65
CA PRO A 68 8.59 -0.38 16.24
C PRO A 68 8.89 -0.12 14.75
N LEU A 69 9.95 -0.73 14.25
CA LEU A 69 10.32 -0.59 12.84
C LEU A 69 9.23 -1.15 11.92
N ALA A 70 8.75 -2.35 12.19
CA ALA A 70 7.68 -2.97 11.39
C ALA A 70 6.38 -2.15 11.45
N ALA A 71 6.03 -1.62 12.63
CA ALA A 71 4.86 -0.77 12.81
C ALA A 71 4.94 0.51 11.95
N ILE A 72 6.11 1.17 11.93
CA ILE A 72 6.33 2.38 11.14
C ILE A 72 6.28 2.05 9.64
N VAL A 73 6.97 1.00 9.20
CA VAL A 73 6.99 0.57 7.78
C VAL A 73 5.57 0.23 7.30
N VAL A 74 4.85 -0.63 8.02
CA VAL A 74 3.48 -1.03 7.66
C VAL A 74 2.53 0.17 7.72
N GLY A 75 2.65 1.01 8.74
CA GLY A 75 1.83 2.21 8.89
C GLY A 75 2.03 3.17 7.71
N THR A 76 3.28 3.49 7.38
CA THR A 76 3.63 4.37 6.26
C THR A 76 3.13 3.82 4.92
N THR A 77 3.39 2.53 4.65
CA THR A 77 2.93 1.88 3.43
C THR A 77 1.40 1.94 3.32
N SER A 78 0.68 1.66 4.40
CA SER A 78 -0.79 1.68 4.41
C SER A 78 -1.38 3.07 4.18
N VAL A 79 -0.80 4.11 4.77
CA VAL A 79 -1.23 5.50 4.53
C VAL A 79 -1.03 5.89 3.07
N LEU A 80 0.09 5.53 2.47
CA LEU A 80 0.36 5.83 1.05
C LEU A 80 -0.58 5.07 0.11
N VAL A 81 -0.89 3.80 0.41
CA VAL A 81 -1.89 3.03 -0.35
C VAL A 81 -3.27 3.66 -0.22
N ALA A 82 -3.68 4.04 0.99
CA ALA A 82 -4.95 4.72 1.23
C ALA A 82 -5.05 6.03 0.45
N ALA A 83 -4.01 6.87 0.50
CA ALA A 83 -3.96 8.13 -0.24
C ALA A 83 -4.11 7.91 -1.75
N ARG A 84 -3.42 6.91 -2.31
CA ARG A 84 -3.56 6.55 -3.72
C ARG A 84 -4.98 6.07 -4.07
N ASN A 85 -5.58 5.25 -3.22
CA ASN A 85 -6.95 4.77 -3.42
C ASN A 85 -7.93 5.95 -3.42
N PHE A 86 -7.84 6.86 -2.44
CA PHE A 86 -8.68 8.05 -2.38
C PHE A 86 -8.55 8.95 -3.61
N GLN A 87 -7.37 9.02 -4.21
CA GLN A 87 -7.14 9.78 -5.43
C GLN A 87 -8.01 9.33 -6.62
N SER A 88 -8.31 8.02 -6.69
CA SER A 88 -9.07 7.41 -7.78
C SER A 88 -10.53 7.11 -7.42
N VAL A 89 -10.88 7.17 -6.14
CA VAL A 89 -12.17 6.70 -5.63
C VAL A 89 -13.37 7.41 -6.26
N TRP A 90 -13.26 8.72 -6.49
CA TRP A 90 -14.33 9.51 -7.09
C TRP A 90 -14.68 9.00 -8.50
N LEU A 91 -13.65 8.65 -9.30
CA LEU A 91 -13.82 8.11 -10.64
C LEU A 91 -14.40 6.70 -10.61
N MET A 92 -13.89 5.85 -9.71
CA MET A 92 -14.38 4.49 -9.52
C MET A 92 -15.84 4.47 -9.08
N ARG A 93 -16.26 5.42 -8.24
CA ARG A 93 -17.65 5.54 -7.77
C ARG A 93 -18.57 6.14 -8.83
N SER A 94 -18.11 7.10 -9.62
CA SER A 94 -18.94 7.71 -10.68
C SER A 94 -19.23 6.75 -11.83
N LEU A 95 -18.28 5.88 -12.17
CA LEU A 95 -18.45 4.88 -13.24
C LEU A 95 -19.04 3.55 -12.73
N GLY A 96 -19.01 3.30 -11.42
CA GLY A 96 -19.23 1.99 -10.84
C GLY A 96 -18.06 1.03 -11.10
N GLU A 97 -18.00 -0.07 -10.35
CA GLU A 97 -16.86 -0.99 -10.40
C GLU A 97 -16.65 -1.62 -11.80
N GLU A 98 -17.73 -2.11 -12.40
CA GLU A 98 -17.67 -2.73 -13.74
C GLU A 98 -17.44 -1.68 -14.84
N GLY A 99 -18.10 -0.52 -14.77
CA GLY A 99 -17.88 0.58 -15.70
C GLY A 99 -16.43 1.07 -15.68
N TYR A 100 -15.85 1.26 -14.49
CA TYR A 100 -14.44 1.61 -14.36
C TYR A 100 -13.51 0.53 -14.93
N ARG A 101 -13.80 -0.73 -14.68
CA ARG A 101 -13.03 -1.85 -15.22
C ARG A 101 -13.05 -1.87 -16.76
N CYS A 102 -14.21 -1.70 -17.37
CA CYS A 102 -14.35 -1.62 -18.83
C CYS A 102 -13.62 -0.41 -19.38
N TRP A 103 -13.83 0.76 -18.80
CA TRP A 103 -13.15 2.00 -19.18
C TRP A 103 -11.62 1.87 -19.11
N TYR A 104 -11.10 1.28 -18.02
CA TYR A 104 -9.66 1.07 -17.86
C TYR A 104 -9.12 0.08 -18.89
N ALA A 105 -9.86 -1.00 -19.19
CA ALA A 105 -9.48 -1.98 -20.19
C ALA A 105 -9.39 -1.38 -21.60
N GLU A 106 -10.33 -0.51 -21.97
CA GLU A 106 -10.29 0.23 -23.25
C GLU A 106 -9.06 1.14 -23.33
N ARG A 107 -8.77 1.90 -22.27
CA ARG A 107 -7.59 2.79 -22.24
C ARG A 107 -6.27 2.03 -22.35
N VAL A 108 -6.17 0.85 -21.71
CA VAL A 108 -4.98 -0.01 -21.82
C VAL A 108 -4.87 -0.64 -23.22
N ARG A 109 -5.99 -0.96 -23.86
CA ARG A 109 -6.01 -1.51 -25.22
C ARG A 109 -5.59 -0.47 -26.24
N ASP A 110 -6.15 0.74 -26.16
CA ASP A 110 -5.99 1.79 -27.18
C ASP A 110 -4.71 2.63 -26.95
N GLY A 111 -4.15 2.59 -25.74
CA GLY A 111 -2.96 3.34 -25.35
C GLY A 111 -1.64 2.65 -25.66
N SER A 112 -0.56 3.44 -25.71
CA SER A 112 0.79 2.91 -25.81
C SER A 112 1.22 2.20 -24.53
N MET A 113 1.45 0.90 -24.63
CA MET A 113 1.92 0.09 -23.49
C MET A 113 3.30 0.51 -23.00
N ALA A 114 4.19 0.89 -23.94
CA ALA A 114 5.52 1.35 -23.57
C ALA A 114 5.45 2.62 -22.71
N LEU A 115 4.60 3.58 -23.10
CA LEU A 115 4.38 4.80 -22.33
C LEU A 115 3.79 4.50 -20.95
N LEU A 116 2.81 3.61 -20.87
CA LEU A 116 2.16 3.25 -19.62
C LEU A 116 3.12 2.58 -18.64
N VAL A 117 3.92 1.61 -19.13
CA VAL A 117 4.96 0.94 -18.33
C VAL A 117 6.05 1.94 -17.93
N PHE A 118 6.48 2.82 -18.84
CA PHE A 118 7.44 3.88 -18.52
C PHE A 118 6.92 4.79 -17.39
N CYS A 119 5.68 5.25 -17.47
CA CYS A 119 5.09 6.09 -16.41
C CYS A 119 5.02 5.38 -15.05
N LEU A 120 4.67 4.10 -15.03
CA LEU A 120 4.65 3.31 -13.80
C LEU A 120 6.05 3.15 -13.18
N ILE A 121 7.06 2.86 -14.01
CA ILE A 121 8.45 2.75 -13.55
C ILE A 121 8.95 4.12 -13.06
N ALA A 122 8.73 5.17 -13.83
CA ALA A 122 9.15 6.53 -13.46
C ALA A 122 8.54 6.97 -12.13
N GLN A 123 7.23 6.73 -11.93
CA GLN A 123 6.56 7.01 -10.66
C GLN A 123 7.19 6.22 -9.50
N ALA A 124 7.43 4.92 -9.69
CA ALA A 124 8.02 4.08 -8.65
C ALA A 124 9.46 4.51 -8.31
N VAL A 125 10.26 4.86 -9.32
CA VAL A 125 11.64 5.38 -9.12
C VAL A 125 11.62 6.70 -8.37
N LEU A 126 10.78 7.66 -8.76
CA LEU A 126 10.71 8.97 -8.10
C LEU A 126 10.25 8.85 -6.64
N VAL A 127 9.21 8.07 -6.37
CA VAL A 127 8.74 7.86 -5.00
C VAL A 127 9.77 7.06 -4.20
N GLY A 128 10.33 6.00 -4.78
CA GLY A 128 11.33 5.16 -4.13
C GLY A 128 12.62 5.92 -3.82
N SER A 129 13.04 6.88 -4.66
CA SER A 129 14.22 7.71 -4.41
C SER A 129 14.07 8.60 -3.18
N ILE A 130 12.86 9.12 -2.92
CA ILE A 130 12.57 9.87 -1.68
C ILE A 130 12.72 8.95 -0.47
N GLY A 131 12.16 7.74 -0.54
CA GLY A 131 12.30 6.75 0.54
C GLY A 131 13.75 6.35 0.77
N ALA A 132 14.52 6.10 -0.30
CA ALA A 132 15.94 5.78 -0.21
C ALA A 132 16.75 6.93 0.39
N ALA A 133 16.48 8.17 0.02
CA ALA A 133 17.11 9.34 0.61
C ALA A 133 16.83 9.42 2.12
N LEU A 134 15.60 9.21 2.56
CA LEU A 134 15.25 9.16 3.99
C LEU A 134 16.02 8.08 4.74
N MET A 135 16.22 6.90 4.13
CA MET A 135 17.01 5.82 4.73
C MET A 135 18.49 6.21 4.84
N ILE A 136 19.08 6.76 3.78
CA ILE A 136 20.50 7.16 3.75
C ILE A 136 20.76 8.27 4.75
N PHE A 137 19.92 9.30 4.78
CA PHE A 137 20.08 10.45 5.69
C PHE A 137 19.56 10.19 7.12
N SER A 138 19.03 8.98 7.40
CA SER A 138 18.63 8.60 8.76
C SER A 138 19.82 8.29 9.67
N GLU A 139 21.01 8.04 9.11
CA GLU A 139 22.24 7.78 9.85
C GLU A 139 22.86 9.10 10.28
N SER A 140 23.00 9.30 11.59
CA SER A 140 23.66 10.46 12.18
C SER A 140 24.56 10.00 13.33
N ALA A 141 25.82 10.40 13.31
CA ALA A 141 26.81 10.10 14.35
C ALA A 141 26.92 8.57 14.67
N GLY A 142 26.82 7.72 13.64
CA GLY A 142 26.91 6.26 13.78
C GLY A 142 25.67 5.58 14.37
N GLN A 143 24.58 6.32 14.55
CA GLN A 143 23.30 5.77 14.98
C GLN A 143 22.21 5.99 13.91
N VAL A 144 21.43 4.95 13.64
CA VAL A 144 20.30 5.03 12.71
C VAL A 144 19.06 5.52 13.44
N ALA A 145 18.53 6.66 13.02
CA ALA A 145 17.27 7.18 13.54
C ALA A 145 16.11 6.30 13.05
N LEU A 146 15.47 5.59 13.97
CA LEU A 146 14.43 4.59 13.68
C LEU A 146 13.27 5.13 12.85
N VAL A 147 12.77 6.32 13.19
CA VAL A 147 11.57 6.89 12.55
C VAL A 147 11.81 7.24 11.08
N PRO A 148 12.80 8.09 10.71
CA PRO A 148 13.04 8.40 9.31
C PRO A 148 13.47 7.17 8.50
N PHE A 149 14.23 6.24 9.07
CA PHE A 149 14.58 4.98 8.43
C PHE A 149 13.34 4.12 8.16
N GLY A 150 12.46 3.98 9.14
CA GLY A 150 11.22 3.22 9.00
C GLY A 150 10.26 3.84 7.99
N ILE A 151 10.11 5.18 7.99
CA ILE A 151 9.32 5.90 6.98
C ILE A 151 9.93 5.67 5.59
N GLY A 152 11.23 5.85 5.44
CA GLY A 152 11.94 5.63 4.16
C GLY A 152 11.73 4.22 3.62
N THR A 153 11.90 3.21 4.48
CA THR A 153 11.65 1.81 4.14
C THR A 153 10.18 1.59 3.72
N GLY A 154 9.22 2.19 4.43
CA GLY A 154 7.80 2.12 4.09
C GLY A 154 7.49 2.74 2.72
N VAL A 155 8.11 3.89 2.39
CA VAL A 155 7.97 4.54 1.07
C VAL A 155 8.55 3.67 -0.05
N VAL A 156 9.73 3.08 0.13
CA VAL A 156 10.33 2.16 -0.84
C VAL A 156 9.45 0.92 -1.02
N THR A 157 8.99 0.32 0.07
CA THR A 157 8.09 -0.84 0.05
C THR A 157 6.79 -0.53 -0.71
N TYR A 158 6.21 0.64 -0.47
CA TYR A 158 5.04 1.12 -1.21
C TYR A 158 5.34 1.24 -2.71
N ALA A 159 6.43 1.88 -3.10
CA ALA A 159 6.79 2.08 -4.51
C ALA A 159 6.94 0.74 -5.25
N VAL A 160 7.63 -0.22 -4.63
CA VAL A 160 7.83 -1.57 -5.17
C VAL A 160 6.50 -2.33 -5.27
N ALA A 161 5.69 -2.32 -4.22
CA ALA A 161 4.40 -3.01 -4.19
C ALA A 161 3.44 -2.46 -5.26
N VAL A 162 3.34 -1.13 -5.36
CA VAL A 162 2.48 -0.48 -6.36
C VAL A 162 2.94 -0.81 -7.79
N LEU A 163 4.24 -0.76 -8.07
CA LEU A 163 4.77 -1.13 -9.37
C LEU A 163 4.43 -2.59 -9.70
N PHE A 164 4.71 -3.50 -8.76
CA PHE A 164 4.48 -4.93 -8.93
C PHE A 164 2.99 -5.23 -9.22
N TYR A 165 2.07 -4.76 -8.38
CA TYR A 165 0.64 -5.02 -8.57
C TYR A 165 0.06 -4.34 -9.81
N SER A 166 0.56 -3.15 -10.17
CA SER A 166 0.15 -2.47 -11.39
C SER A 166 0.58 -3.24 -12.64
N LEU A 167 1.83 -3.69 -12.69
CA LEU A 167 2.34 -4.51 -13.80
C LEU A 167 1.61 -5.87 -13.89
N LEU A 168 1.36 -6.51 -12.74
CA LEU A 168 0.60 -7.76 -12.68
C LEU A 168 -0.84 -7.57 -13.21
N SER A 169 -1.50 -6.49 -12.82
CA SER A 169 -2.84 -6.15 -13.31
C SER A 169 -2.85 -5.93 -14.83
N LEU A 170 -1.89 -5.18 -15.34
CA LEU A 170 -1.74 -4.95 -16.79
C LEU A 170 -1.48 -6.25 -17.56
N TRP A 171 -0.61 -7.09 -17.03
CA TRP A 171 -0.32 -8.39 -17.66
C TRP A 171 -1.56 -9.29 -17.71
N ARG A 172 -2.32 -9.39 -16.61
CA ARG A 172 -3.58 -10.16 -16.54
C ARG A 172 -4.62 -9.61 -17.52
N LEU A 173 -4.78 -8.29 -17.57
CA LEU A 173 -5.72 -7.64 -18.47
C LEU A 173 -5.39 -7.93 -19.94
N ARG A 174 -4.13 -7.79 -20.32
CA ARG A 174 -3.68 -8.12 -21.69
C ARG A 174 -3.90 -9.59 -22.06
N ARG A 175 -3.69 -10.49 -21.13
CA ARG A 175 -3.93 -11.92 -21.36
C ARG A 175 -5.40 -12.22 -21.59
N ALA A 176 -6.29 -11.47 -20.94
CA ALA A 176 -7.75 -11.63 -21.10
C ALA A 176 -8.29 -11.00 -22.39
N LEU A 177 -7.53 -10.06 -23.01
CA LEU A 177 -7.91 -9.38 -24.26
C LEU A 177 -7.36 -10.08 -25.53
N ARG A 178 -6.53 -11.10 -25.39
CA ARG A 178 -6.02 -11.96 -26.46
C ARG A 178 -6.91 -13.17 -26.65
#